data_3f74e3e50f2f99f9dc4d90f3a806933c
#
_entry.id   3f74e3e50f2f99f9dc4d90f3a806933c
#
_cell.length_a   1.000
_cell.length_b   1.000
_cell.length_c   1.000
_cell.angle_alpha   90.00
_cell.angle_beta   90.00
_cell.angle_gamma   90.00
#
_symmetry.space_group_name_H-M   'P 1'
#
loop_
_entity.id
_entity.type
_entity.pdbx_description
1 polymer ?
#
loop_
_entity_poly.entity_id
_entity_poly.type
_entity_poly.pdbx_seq_one_letter_code
_entity_poly.pdbx_strand_id
1 'polypeptide(L)'
;MKHSYDTYRLYSDEKIFTFSVRVKVTMKEEVDIDVLRHAVNVAIRRYPYFAVEVVLGDDGGYDLAANNREVVVMDTPSKLPLLGSEEVNRHLLYIDFKGRDIYFNISHSMCGGKGILPWVMTNVYQYVVEKYGVMPDAPGIRKPDSPLLDGEDDEPSLDMLSDEEPIYKYKSKKPVVMLMDYLNGMYNPFKRDPHYYFFTFEQSDIMSFAKDNDASVASFFLVALAKALDKVLPEKFEVIGGEIAHNPAADIGMPNSHSDFLTHAHIDYERKYFDYDMEKLGTLTRSQIILQTDPSVSCYQLRRHFSFLEEVDKVQGTKEKRTFYGKNDPHSGKEAEHGTFIVNYTGRMDWGEVADYVESYAAIVDGHLLLEVTSMADKIFVTFMQLIKKNVYVDAFCKVMDELDIKYKLEGPYPNIRPKVKLPK
;
A
#
# COMPACT_ATOMS: atom_id res chain seq x y z
N MET A 1 5.07 11.75 24.47
CA MET A 1 5.52 10.67 23.58
C MET A 1 4.38 9.69 23.51
N LYS A 2 4.00 9.26 22.31
CA LYS A 2 2.94 8.29 22.10
C LYS A 2 3.57 7.08 21.44
N HIS A 3 3.50 5.92 22.06
CA HIS A 3 3.82 4.66 21.40
C HIS A 3 2.71 4.40 20.39
N SER A 4 3.05 4.28 19.12
CA SER A 4 2.06 4.01 18.08
C SER A 4 2.24 2.60 17.55
N TYR A 5 1.13 1.92 17.33
CA TYR A 5 1.06 0.60 16.73
C TYR A 5 1.91 0.50 15.45
N ASP A 6 1.91 1.53 14.61
CA ASP A 6 2.63 1.51 13.34
C ASP A 6 4.16 1.67 13.48
N THR A 7 4.67 2.16 14.64
CA THR A 7 6.11 2.36 14.86
C THR A 7 6.93 1.06 14.87
N TYR A 8 6.30 -0.08 15.12
CA TYR A 8 6.98 -1.38 15.07
C TYR A 8 7.59 -1.69 13.69
N ARG A 9 7.05 -1.11 12.62
CA ARG A 9 7.65 -1.23 11.27
C ARG A 9 9.06 -0.67 11.18
N LEU A 10 9.45 0.24 12.09
CA LEU A 10 10.81 0.78 12.18
C LEU A 10 11.84 -0.25 12.66
N TYR A 11 11.41 -1.38 13.21
CA TYR A 11 12.31 -2.49 13.56
C TYR A 11 12.67 -3.36 12.35
N SER A 12 11.96 -3.27 11.26
CA SER A 12 12.24 -4.03 10.03
C SER A 12 13.58 -3.66 9.40
N ASP A 13 14.20 -4.59 8.69
CA ASP A 13 15.48 -4.32 7.99
C ASP A 13 15.23 -3.63 6.65
N GLU A 14 15.46 -2.33 6.60
CA GLU A 14 15.35 -1.53 5.37
C GLU A 14 16.34 -1.89 4.25
N LYS A 15 17.26 -2.82 4.48
CA LYS A 15 18.07 -3.39 3.39
C LYS A 15 17.23 -4.35 2.53
N ILE A 16 16.19 -4.93 3.12
CA ILE A 16 15.32 -5.89 2.46
C ILE A 16 14.08 -5.16 1.94
N PHE A 17 13.39 -4.41 2.81
CA PHE A 17 12.18 -3.66 2.47
C PHE A 17 12.28 -2.21 2.94
N THR A 18 11.78 -1.29 2.12
CA THR A 18 11.65 0.11 2.50
C THR A 18 10.17 0.40 2.75
N PHE A 19 9.77 0.47 4.02
CA PHE A 19 8.39 0.74 4.43
C PHE A 19 8.03 2.23 4.28
N SER A 20 8.26 2.78 3.11
CA SER A 20 7.78 4.09 2.71
C SER A 20 6.91 3.98 1.47
N VAL A 21 5.92 4.84 1.40
CA VAL A 21 5.04 5.01 0.24
C VAL A 21 5.40 6.30 -0.46
N ARG A 22 5.41 6.26 -1.77
CA ARG A 22 5.53 7.42 -2.63
C ARG A 22 4.28 7.51 -3.50
N VAL A 23 3.35 8.38 -3.14
CA VAL A 23 2.15 8.62 -3.94
C VAL A 23 2.43 9.70 -4.96
N LYS A 24 2.20 9.40 -6.22
CA LYS A 24 2.28 10.36 -7.33
C LYS A 24 0.86 10.79 -7.70
N VAL A 25 0.62 12.09 -7.68
CA VAL A 25 -0.58 12.72 -8.25
C VAL A 25 -0.15 13.60 -9.42
N THR A 26 -0.61 13.29 -10.62
CA THR A 26 -0.36 14.13 -11.79
C THR A 26 -1.50 15.11 -11.95
N MET A 27 -1.19 16.40 -11.85
CA MET A 27 -2.15 17.47 -12.08
C MET A 27 -2.35 17.69 -13.59
N LYS A 28 -3.50 18.27 -14.00
CA LYS A 28 -3.72 18.62 -15.41
C LYS A 28 -2.87 19.81 -15.87
N GLU A 29 -2.41 20.65 -14.93
CA GLU A 29 -1.57 21.80 -15.20
C GLU A 29 -0.27 21.75 -14.39
N GLU A 30 0.71 22.61 -14.77
CA GLU A 30 1.97 22.77 -14.05
C GLU A 30 1.74 23.17 -12.59
N VAL A 31 2.53 22.58 -11.70
CA VAL A 31 2.45 22.83 -10.26
C VAL A 31 3.10 24.16 -9.91
N ASP A 32 2.39 24.98 -9.13
CA ASP A 32 2.94 26.18 -8.51
C ASP A 32 3.51 25.82 -7.13
N ILE A 33 4.83 26.00 -6.97
CA ILE A 33 5.52 25.59 -5.75
C ILE A 33 5.11 26.41 -4.52
N ASP A 34 4.88 27.70 -4.68
CA ASP A 34 4.57 28.56 -3.53
C ASP A 34 3.17 28.29 -3.02
N VAL A 35 2.22 28.06 -3.94
CA VAL A 35 0.87 27.61 -3.61
C VAL A 35 0.92 26.21 -2.97
N LEU A 36 1.68 25.27 -3.54
CA LEU A 36 1.78 23.92 -2.98
C LEU A 36 2.37 23.92 -1.56
N ARG A 37 3.42 24.71 -1.33
CA ARG A 37 4.04 24.83 0.00
C ARG A 37 3.08 25.37 1.03
N HIS A 38 2.31 26.39 0.69
CA HIS A 38 1.30 26.95 1.59
C HIS A 38 0.18 25.93 1.85
N ALA A 39 -0.39 25.34 0.80
CA ALA A 39 -1.47 24.35 0.89
C ALA A 39 -1.11 23.16 1.78
N VAL A 40 0.11 22.63 1.63
CA VAL A 40 0.61 21.50 2.46
C VAL A 40 0.68 21.89 3.94
N ASN A 41 1.19 23.08 4.26
CA ASN A 41 1.30 23.53 5.65
C ASN A 41 -0.04 23.99 6.25
N VAL A 42 -1.04 24.22 5.44
CA VAL A 42 -2.44 24.35 5.89
C VAL A 42 -3.04 22.97 6.15
N ALA A 43 -2.90 22.03 5.20
CA ALA A 43 -3.48 20.71 5.27
C ALA A 43 -2.96 19.85 6.44
N ILE A 44 -1.66 19.96 6.79
CA ILE A 44 -1.06 19.16 7.86
C ILE A 44 -1.71 19.42 9.23
N ARG A 45 -2.31 20.60 9.42
CA ARG A 45 -2.99 20.95 10.68
C ARG A 45 -4.20 20.08 10.96
N ARG A 46 -4.79 19.51 9.93
CA ARG A 46 -5.89 18.53 10.03
C ARG A 46 -5.42 17.16 10.50
N TYR A 47 -4.11 16.88 10.41
CA TYR A 47 -3.49 15.59 10.69
C TYR A 47 -2.38 15.73 11.76
N PRO A 48 -2.71 16.08 13.01
CA PRO A 48 -1.70 16.30 14.04
C PRO A 48 -0.88 15.04 14.35
N TYR A 49 -1.45 13.84 14.12
CA TYR A 49 -0.78 12.56 14.27
C TYR A 49 0.24 12.27 13.17
N PHE A 50 0.30 13.09 12.10
CA PHE A 50 1.35 13.04 11.06
C PHE A 50 2.42 14.14 11.25
N ALA A 51 2.12 15.16 12.03
CA ALA A 51 3.09 16.20 12.39
C ALA A 51 4.02 15.71 13.53
N VAL A 52 4.82 14.67 13.24
CA VAL A 52 5.62 13.94 14.23
C VAL A 52 7.06 13.69 13.76
N GLU A 53 7.94 13.40 14.71
CA GLU A 53 9.30 12.88 14.50
C GLU A 53 9.52 11.63 15.36
N VAL A 54 10.45 10.75 14.92
CA VAL A 54 10.82 9.55 15.68
C VAL A 54 11.80 9.93 16.80
N VAL A 55 11.52 9.45 17.99
CA VAL A 55 12.40 9.55 19.15
C VAL A 55 12.63 8.18 19.76
N LEU A 56 13.62 8.05 20.66
CA LEU A 56 13.82 6.84 21.45
C LEU A 56 13.11 6.97 22.79
N GLY A 57 12.34 5.96 23.14
CA GLY A 57 11.80 5.76 24.48
C GLY A 57 12.85 5.24 25.46
N ASP A 58 12.52 5.25 26.75
CA ASP A 58 13.43 4.83 27.84
C ASP A 58 13.78 3.31 27.76
N ASP A 59 12.89 2.52 27.17
CA ASP A 59 13.09 1.08 26.91
C ASP A 59 13.89 0.80 25.63
N GLY A 60 14.31 1.85 24.91
CA GLY A 60 14.94 1.76 23.60
C GLY A 60 13.97 1.51 22.44
N GLY A 61 12.65 1.65 22.69
CA GLY A 61 11.62 1.59 21.65
C GLY A 61 11.59 2.85 20.79
N TYR A 62 10.94 2.76 19.63
CA TYR A 62 10.68 3.91 18.78
C TYR A 62 9.33 4.50 19.13
N ASP A 63 9.33 5.77 19.55
CA ASP A 63 8.14 6.55 19.84
C ASP A 63 7.98 7.71 18.86
N LEU A 64 6.79 8.28 18.78
CA LEU A 64 6.52 9.49 18.03
C LEU A 64 6.37 10.69 18.99
N ALA A 65 7.08 11.77 18.67
CA ALA A 65 6.95 13.06 19.36
C ALA A 65 6.41 14.11 18.38
N ALA A 66 5.59 15.04 18.89
CA ALA A 66 5.06 16.13 18.08
C ALA A 66 6.19 16.97 17.46
N ASN A 67 6.06 17.29 16.19
CA ASN A 67 6.99 18.09 15.41
C ASN A 67 6.24 19.28 14.80
N ASN A 68 6.48 20.47 15.34
CA ASN A 68 5.80 21.71 14.94
C ASN A 68 6.51 22.45 13.78
N ARG A 69 7.54 21.86 13.18
CA ARG A 69 8.23 22.45 12.02
C ARG A 69 7.35 22.33 10.78
N GLU A 70 7.58 23.20 9.80
CA GLU A 70 6.89 23.10 8.53
C GLU A 70 7.22 21.82 7.79
N VAL A 71 6.23 21.27 7.08
CA VAL A 71 6.44 20.17 6.15
C VAL A 71 7.21 20.69 4.93
N VAL A 72 8.29 19.99 4.58
CA VAL A 72 9.15 20.41 3.47
C VAL A 72 8.49 20.08 2.14
N VAL A 73 8.45 21.10 1.25
CA VAL A 73 8.05 20.97 -0.17
C VAL A 73 9.22 21.46 -1.03
N MET A 74 9.68 20.63 -1.97
CA MET A 74 10.86 20.88 -2.79
C MET A 74 10.70 20.42 -4.23
N ASP A 75 11.54 20.89 -5.13
CA ASP A 75 11.72 20.26 -6.45
C ASP A 75 12.22 18.83 -6.27
N THR A 76 11.79 17.90 -7.15
CA THR A 76 12.26 16.51 -7.07
C THR A 76 13.79 16.43 -7.18
N PRO A 77 14.48 16.05 -6.11
CA PRO A 77 15.93 16.02 -6.10
C PRO A 77 16.46 14.78 -6.84
N SER A 78 17.73 14.84 -7.28
CA SER A 78 18.40 13.69 -7.91
C SER A 78 18.56 12.50 -6.98
N LYS A 79 18.62 12.75 -5.67
CA LYS A 79 18.61 11.76 -4.59
C LYS A 79 17.60 12.16 -3.56
N LEU A 80 16.66 11.26 -3.27
CA LEU A 80 15.62 11.52 -2.27
C LEU A 80 16.22 11.66 -0.87
N PRO A 81 15.83 12.69 -0.10
CA PRO A 81 16.23 12.83 1.30
C PRO A 81 15.65 11.70 2.14
N LEU A 82 16.30 11.41 3.26
CA LEU A 82 15.78 10.42 4.21
C LEU A 82 14.64 11.02 5.02
N LEU A 83 13.53 10.30 5.15
CA LEU A 83 12.49 10.61 6.12
C LEU A 83 13.08 10.65 7.52
N GLY A 84 12.67 11.60 8.37
CA GLY A 84 13.25 11.80 9.70
C GLY A 84 14.62 12.50 9.72
N SER A 85 15.15 12.95 8.57
CA SER A 85 16.40 13.73 8.51
C SER A 85 16.15 15.22 8.72
N GLU A 86 17.22 15.98 9.01
CA GLU A 86 17.15 17.46 9.08
C GLU A 86 16.75 18.09 7.74
N GLU A 87 17.05 17.44 6.62
CA GLU A 87 16.68 17.93 5.28
C GLU A 87 15.17 18.02 5.08
N VAL A 88 14.40 17.21 5.82
CA VAL A 88 12.93 17.18 5.82
C VAL A 88 12.35 17.61 7.16
N ASN A 89 13.06 18.49 7.89
CA ASN A 89 12.66 19.01 9.19
C ASN A 89 12.31 17.88 10.20
N ARG A 90 12.96 16.70 10.09
CA ARG A 90 12.74 15.48 10.88
C ARG A 90 11.36 14.85 10.76
N HIS A 91 10.49 15.35 9.86
CA HIS A 91 9.22 14.68 9.57
C HIS A 91 9.42 13.31 8.94
N LEU A 92 8.48 12.39 9.21
CA LEU A 92 8.37 11.10 8.54
C LEU A 92 7.62 11.19 7.20
N LEU A 93 7.42 12.40 6.72
CA LEU A 93 6.82 12.74 5.44
C LEU A 93 7.47 14.00 4.85
N TYR A 94 7.42 14.14 3.54
CA TYR A 94 7.69 15.36 2.80
C TYR A 94 7.07 15.29 1.42
N ILE A 95 7.02 16.40 0.71
CA ILE A 95 6.48 16.46 -0.65
C ILE A 95 7.56 16.97 -1.59
N ASP A 96 7.68 16.34 -2.74
CA ASP A 96 8.45 16.86 -3.85
C ASP A 96 7.59 16.94 -5.11
N PHE A 97 8.00 17.77 -6.09
CA PHE A 97 7.25 17.91 -7.32
C PHE A 97 8.18 18.06 -8.51
N LYS A 98 7.65 17.73 -9.69
CA LYS A 98 8.32 17.96 -10.97
C LYS A 98 7.29 18.20 -12.07
N GLY A 99 7.27 19.39 -12.63
CA GLY A 99 6.30 19.75 -13.65
C GLY A 99 4.87 19.65 -13.12
N ARG A 100 4.08 18.74 -13.66
CA ARG A 100 2.71 18.48 -13.22
C ARG A 100 2.59 17.43 -12.13
N ASP A 101 3.67 16.72 -11.80
CA ASP A 101 3.68 15.62 -10.85
C ASP A 101 3.99 16.10 -9.43
N ILE A 102 3.09 15.81 -8.48
CA ILE A 102 3.29 15.98 -7.04
C ILE A 102 3.55 14.61 -6.43
N TYR A 103 4.61 14.48 -5.63
CA TYR A 103 4.98 13.25 -4.96
C TYR A 103 4.86 13.41 -3.45
N PHE A 104 3.98 12.64 -2.84
CA PHE A 104 3.79 12.55 -1.41
C PHE A 104 4.61 11.38 -0.88
N ASN A 105 5.63 11.66 -0.09
CA ASN A 105 6.49 10.66 0.52
C ASN A 105 6.13 10.52 1.99
N ILE A 106 5.81 9.31 2.43
CA ILE A 106 5.39 9.05 3.81
C ILE A 106 5.89 7.69 4.27
N SER A 107 6.27 7.60 5.55
CA SER A 107 6.61 6.33 6.18
C SER A 107 5.36 5.56 6.59
N HIS A 108 5.31 4.28 6.27
CA HIS A 108 4.29 3.35 6.78
C HIS A 108 4.34 3.15 8.31
N SER A 109 5.37 3.66 8.97
CA SER A 109 5.45 3.65 10.44
C SER A 109 4.54 4.67 11.12
N MET A 110 3.75 5.41 10.36
CA MET A 110 2.76 6.35 10.88
C MET A 110 1.32 5.94 10.59
N CYS A 111 1.09 5.15 9.54
CA CYS A 111 -0.26 4.79 9.12
C CYS A 111 -0.27 3.76 7.98
N GLY A 112 -1.44 3.17 7.74
CA GLY A 112 -1.75 2.42 6.52
C GLY A 112 -2.33 3.27 5.39
N GLY A 113 -2.78 2.62 4.34
CA GLY A 113 -3.40 3.26 3.18
C GLY A 113 -4.61 4.14 3.54
N LYS A 114 -5.40 3.74 4.54
CA LYS A 114 -6.54 4.52 5.06
C LYS A 114 -6.13 5.86 5.68
N GLY A 115 -4.90 5.98 6.20
CA GLY A 115 -4.36 7.26 6.68
C GLY A 115 -3.74 8.08 5.55
N ILE A 116 -2.98 7.42 4.65
CA ILE A 116 -2.26 8.10 3.56
C ILE A 116 -3.23 8.78 2.59
N LEU A 117 -4.24 8.06 2.11
CA LEU A 117 -5.16 8.56 1.09
C LEU A 117 -5.89 9.84 1.49
N PRO A 118 -6.56 9.94 2.66
CA PRO A 118 -7.22 11.16 3.08
C PRO A 118 -6.25 12.35 3.15
N TRP A 119 -5.03 12.14 3.67
CA TRP A 119 -4.01 13.17 3.74
C TRP A 119 -3.61 13.68 2.34
N VAL A 120 -3.33 12.78 1.40
CA VAL A 120 -3.03 13.15 0.00
C VAL A 120 -4.19 13.96 -0.61
N MET A 121 -5.41 13.47 -0.46
CA MET A 121 -6.61 14.13 -1.01
C MET A 121 -6.83 15.52 -0.41
N THR A 122 -6.63 15.69 0.90
CA THR A 122 -6.73 16.98 1.57
C THR A 122 -5.70 17.98 1.05
N ASN A 123 -4.46 17.54 0.84
CA ASN A 123 -3.40 18.40 0.28
C ASN A 123 -3.74 18.86 -1.12
N VAL A 124 -4.19 17.94 -1.99
CA VAL A 124 -4.57 18.29 -3.37
C VAL A 124 -5.81 19.20 -3.39
N TYR A 125 -6.81 18.93 -2.54
CA TYR A 125 -7.97 19.81 -2.37
C TYR A 125 -7.54 21.24 -2.03
N GLN A 126 -6.71 21.38 -0.99
CA GLN A 126 -6.25 22.71 -0.55
C GLN A 126 -5.43 23.41 -1.64
N TYR A 127 -4.58 22.67 -2.35
CA TYR A 127 -3.85 23.20 -3.49
C TYR A 127 -4.77 23.71 -4.59
N VAL A 128 -5.82 22.96 -4.93
CA VAL A 128 -6.82 23.39 -5.94
C VAL A 128 -7.56 24.64 -5.50
N VAL A 129 -7.99 24.68 -4.23
CA VAL A 129 -8.65 25.88 -3.65
C VAL A 129 -7.77 27.11 -3.81
N GLU A 130 -6.51 27.03 -3.45
CA GLU A 130 -5.60 28.18 -3.46
C GLU A 130 -5.14 28.57 -4.87
N LYS A 131 -4.82 27.58 -5.73
CA LYS A 131 -4.33 27.85 -7.07
C LYS A 131 -5.41 28.48 -7.98
N TYR A 132 -6.63 27.97 -7.88
CA TYR A 132 -7.70 28.35 -8.80
C TYR A 132 -8.73 29.29 -8.17
N GLY A 133 -8.66 29.56 -6.87
CA GLY A 133 -9.62 30.41 -6.17
C GLY A 133 -11.05 29.86 -6.14
N VAL A 134 -11.19 28.52 -6.14
CA VAL A 134 -12.47 27.81 -6.20
C VAL A 134 -12.72 27.02 -4.91
N MET A 135 -13.97 26.62 -4.68
CA MET A 135 -14.38 25.76 -3.58
C MET A 135 -15.05 24.52 -4.15
N PRO A 136 -14.27 23.50 -4.59
CA PRO A 136 -14.84 22.32 -5.22
C PRO A 136 -15.76 21.53 -4.28
N ASP A 137 -16.86 20.99 -4.81
CA ASP A 137 -17.68 20.05 -4.08
C ASP A 137 -16.98 18.69 -4.03
N ALA A 138 -16.51 18.32 -2.85
CA ALA A 138 -15.72 17.12 -2.62
C ALA A 138 -16.08 16.50 -1.26
N PRO A 139 -17.25 15.84 -1.14
CA PRO A 139 -17.75 15.30 0.12
C PRO A 139 -16.87 14.15 0.66
N GLY A 140 -16.16 13.44 -0.22
CA GLY A 140 -15.21 12.38 0.16
C GLY A 140 -13.88 12.87 0.71
N ILE A 141 -13.61 14.19 0.66
CA ILE A 141 -12.34 14.77 1.12
C ILE A 141 -12.49 15.42 2.50
N ARG A 142 -11.61 15.05 3.43
CA ARG A 142 -11.47 15.72 4.72
C ARG A 142 -10.87 17.11 4.50
N LYS A 143 -11.65 18.17 4.71
CA LYS A 143 -11.17 19.54 4.51
C LYS A 143 -10.21 19.95 5.63
N PRO A 144 -9.24 20.88 5.37
CA PRO A 144 -8.23 21.28 6.36
C PRO A 144 -8.80 21.83 7.66
N ASP A 145 -9.98 22.43 7.63
CA ASP A 145 -10.69 23.02 8.77
C ASP A 145 -11.69 22.05 9.45
N SER A 146 -11.86 20.83 8.91
CA SER A 146 -12.75 19.84 9.51
C SER A 146 -12.16 19.23 10.77
N PRO A 147 -12.99 18.92 11.80
CA PRO A 147 -12.51 18.25 13.00
C PRO A 147 -12.02 16.84 12.70
N LEU A 148 -11.24 16.27 13.65
CA LEU A 148 -10.95 14.83 13.62
C LEU A 148 -12.26 14.04 13.72
N LEU A 149 -12.31 12.93 12.98
CA LEU A 149 -13.41 11.97 13.12
C LEU A 149 -13.23 11.21 14.45
N ASP A 150 -14.36 10.73 14.99
CA ASP A 150 -14.33 9.91 16.19
C ASP A 150 -13.47 8.66 15.98
N GLY A 151 -12.52 8.41 16.90
CA GLY A 151 -11.57 7.29 16.80
C GLY A 151 -10.51 7.40 15.70
N GLU A 152 -10.36 8.56 15.05
CA GLU A 152 -9.37 8.72 13.96
C GLU A 152 -7.91 8.62 14.42
N ASP A 153 -7.63 9.09 15.64
CA ASP A 153 -6.29 9.07 16.26
C ASP A 153 -6.20 8.08 17.44
N ASP A 154 -7.14 7.14 17.54
CA ASP A 154 -7.11 6.11 18.56
C ASP A 154 -6.14 4.99 18.17
N GLU A 155 -5.36 4.54 19.18
CA GLU A 155 -4.47 3.40 19.04
C GLU A 155 -5.22 2.09 19.30
N PRO A 156 -4.98 1.06 18.47
CA PRO A 156 -5.58 -0.25 18.71
C PRO A 156 -4.94 -0.95 19.93
N SER A 157 -5.72 -1.83 20.55
CA SER A 157 -5.24 -2.70 21.62
C SER A 157 -5.73 -4.12 21.46
N LEU A 158 -5.04 -5.07 22.10
CA LEU A 158 -5.40 -6.49 22.07
C LEU A 158 -6.82 -6.73 22.63
N ASP A 159 -7.23 -5.95 23.62
CA ASP A 159 -8.54 -6.05 24.29
C ASP A 159 -9.73 -5.74 23.37
N MET A 160 -9.48 -5.06 22.24
CA MET A 160 -10.52 -4.74 21.27
C MET A 160 -10.87 -5.93 20.37
N LEU A 161 -10.05 -6.97 20.38
CA LEU A 161 -10.18 -8.11 19.47
C LEU A 161 -10.96 -9.25 20.12
N SER A 162 -11.96 -9.79 19.41
CA SER A 162 -12.72 -10.95 19.85
C SER A 162 -11.83 -12.19 20.06
N ASP A 163 -12.14 -12.98 21.09
CA ASP A 163 -11.49 -14.28 21.37
C ASP A 163 -12.13 -15.45 20.64
N GLU A 164 -13.10 -15.19 19.79
CA GLU A 164 -13.78 -16.23 19.05
C GLU A 164 -12.84 -16.98 18.09
N GLU A 165 -13.05 -18.29 17.97
CA GLU A 165 -12.35 -19.08 16.97
C GLU A 165 -12.81 -18.68 15.57
N PRO A 166 -11.87 -18.53 14.61
CA PRO A 166 -12.20 -18.14 13.27
C PRO A 166 -13.01 -19.25 12.56
N ILE A 167 -14.01 -18.83 11.79
CA ILE A 167 -14.83 -19.77 10.98
C ILE A 167 -14.02 -20.47 9.90
N TYR A 168 -12.87 -19.92 9.52
CA TYR A 168 -11.99 -20.43 8.49
C TYR A 168 -10.53 -20.24 8.88
N LYS A 169 -9.71 -21.27 8.70
CA LYS A 169 -8.25 -21.19 8.82
C LYS A 169 -7.64 -21.53 7.46
N TYR A 170 -7.01 -20.54 6.84
CA TYR A 170 -6.30 -20.78 5.60
C TYR A 170 -5.20 -21.82 5.79
N LYS A 171 -5.07 -22.71 4.82
CA LYS A 171 -4.03 -23.72 4.75
C LYS A 171 -3.30 -23.59 3.42
N SER A 172 -2.09 -23.06 3.47
CA SER A 172 -1.25 -22.85 2.30
C SER A 172 -1.01 -24.14 1.52
N LYS A 173 -1.15 -24.07 0.19
CA LYS A 173 -0.73 -25.11 -0.75
C LYS A 173 0.72 -24.90 -1.21
N LYS A 174 1.48 -24.08 -0.50
CA LYS A 174 2.89 -23.75 -0.76
C LYS A 174 3.10 -23.23 -2.18
N PRO A 175 2.51 -22.09 -2.52
CA PRO A 175 2.69 -21.48 -3.83
C PRO A 175 4.16 -21.16 -4.09
N VAL A 176 4.51 -20.99 -5.37
CA VAL A 176 5.82 -20.54 -5.76
C VAL A 176 6.05 -19.10 -5.28
N VAL A 177 7.15 -18.87 -4.58
CA VAL A 177 7.53 -17.54 -4.10
C VAL A 177 8.62 -16.93 -4.96
N MET A 178 8.83 -15.62 -4.88
CA MET A 178 9.77 -14.85 -5.70
C MET A 178 11.23 -15.33 -5.65
N LEU A 179 11.62 -16.10 -4.63
CA LEU A 179 12.92 -16.77 -4.61
C LEU A 179 13.16 -17.64 -5.85
N MET A 180 12.08 -18.14 -6.47
CA MET A 180 12.14 -18.95 -7.69
C MET A 180 12.60 -18.15 -8.90
N ASP A 181 12.40 -16.84 -8.95
CA ASP A 181 12.96 -15.99 -10.00
C ASP A 181 14.49 -16.05 -10.01
N TYR A 182 15.12 -16.10 -8.85
CA TYR A 182 16.55 -16.31 -8.72
C TYR A 182 16.96 -17.68 -9.27
N LEU A 183 16.27 -18.74 -8.87
CA LEU A 183 16.54 -20.11 -9.33
C LEU A 183 16.30 -20.28 -10.82
N ASN A 184 15.40 -19.48 -11.40
CA ASN A 184 15.14 -19.45 -12.83
C ASN A 184 16.07 -18.51 -13.61
N GLY A 185 17.01 -17.85 -12.94
CA GLY A 185 17.93 -16.88 -13.53
C GLY A 185 17.30 -15.54 -13.91
N MET A 186 16.06 -15.28 -13.50
CA MET A 186 15.37 -14.01 -13.76
C MET A 186 15.67 -12.95 -12.69
N TYR A 187 15.91 -13.39 -11.47
CA TYR A 187 16.17 -12.52 -10.33
C TYR A 187 17.52 -12.82 -9.68
N ASN A 188 18.25 -11.76 -9.36
CA ASN A 188 19.45 -11.84 -8.55
C ASN A 188 19.26 -10.94 -7.31
N PRO A 189 19.17 -11.48 -6.09
CA PRO A 189 18.90 -10.71 -4.88
C PRO A 189 20.00 -9.65 -4.60
N PHE A 190 21.20 -9.83 -5.15
CA PHE A 190 22.30 -8.85 -5.05
C PHE A 190 22.26 -7.76 -6.12
N LYS A 191 21.39 -7.89 -7.13
CA LYS A 191 21.19 -6.94 -8.22
C LYS A 191 19.70 -6.66 -8.42
N ARG A 192 19.06 -6.24 -7.34
CA ARG A 192 17.67 -5.76 -7.41
C ARG A 192 17.63 -4.52 -8.31
N ASP A 193 16.69 -4.51 -9.22
CA ASP A 193 16.43 -3.40 -10.13
C ASP A 193 14.91 -3.09 -10.13
N PRO A 194 14.41 -2.49 -9.01
CA PRO A 194 13.00 -2.28 -8.81
C PRO A 194 12.46 -1.24 -9.80
N HIS A 195 11.43 -1.65 -10.55
CA HIS A 195 10.74 -0.82 -11.51
C HIS A 195 9.24 -0.91 -11.32
N TYR A 196 8.52 0.09 -11.82
CA TYR A 196 7.08 0.01 -11.98
C TYR A 196 6.66 0.42 -13.38
N TYR A 197 5.50 -0.09 -13.78
CA TYR A 197 4.75 0.27 -14.97
C TYR A 197 3.42 0.85 -14.52
N PHE A 198 2.86 1.75 -15.30
CA PHE A 198 1.63 2.42 -14.98
C PHE A 198 0.59 2.13 -16.07
N PHE A 199 -0.50 1.47 -15.67
CA PHE A 199 -1.64 1.19 -16.54
C PHE A 199 -2.79 2.12 -16.22
N THR A 200 -3.48 2.55 -17.27
CA THR A 200 -4.76 3.25 -17.19
C THR A 200 -5.80 2.46 -17.96
N PHE A 201 -6.89 2.12 -17.32
CA PHE A 201 -8.04 1.43 -17.89
C PHE A 201 -9.28 2.30 -17.82
N GLU A 202 -10.24 2.09 -18.75
CA GLU A 202 -11.58 2.60 -18.58
C GLU A 202 -12.28 1.80 -17.47
N GLN A 203 -12.84 2.48 -16.47
CA GLN A 203 -13.50 1.82 -15.35
C GLN A 203 -14.69 0.99 -15.82
N SER A 204 -15.46 1.49 -16.79
CA SER A 204 -16.61 0.79 -17.38
C SER A 204 -16.24 -0.59 -17.94
N ASP A 205 -15.09 -0.69 -18.64
CA ASP A 205 -14.66 -1.91 -19.29
C ASP A 205 -14.32 -3.00 -18.25
N ILE A 206 -13.54 -2.63 -17.24
CA ILE A 206 -13.17 -3.54 -16.15
C ILE A 206 -14.38 -3.95 -15.33
N MET A 207 -15.26 -3.00 -14.98
CA MET A 207 -16.44 -3.30 -14.16
C MET A 207 -17.45 -4.18 -14.91
N SER A 208 -17.69 -3.91 -16.22
CA SER A 208 -18.56 -4.75 -17.03
C SER A 208 -18.02 -6.16 -17.13
N PHE A 209 -16.74 -6.30 -17.52
CA PHE A 209 -16.08 -7.60 -17.61
C PHE A 209 -16.14 -8.37 -16.29
N ALA A 210 -15.79 -7.71 -15.18
CA ALA A 210 -15.82 -8.34 -13.86
C ALA A 210 -17.22 -8.83 -13.50
N LYS A 211 -18.25 -8.00 -13.73
CA LYS A 211 -19.63 -8.36 -13.46
C LYS A 211 -20.10 -9.56 -14.31
N ASP A 212 -19.76 -9.56 -15.58
CA ASP A 212 -20.15 -10.64 -16.52
C ASP A 212 -19.45 -11.98 -16.21
N ASN A 213 -18.37 -11.94 -15.42
CA ASN A 213 -17.58 -13.09 -14.99
C ASN A 213 -17.62 -13.36 -13.47
N ASP A 214 -18.70 -12.99 -12.79
CA ASP A 214 -18.89 -13.15 -11.33
C ASP A 214 -17.64 -12.74 -10.50
N ALA A 215 -16.97 -11.70 -10.94
CA ALA A 215 -15.78 -11.17 -10.31
C ALA A 215 -16.03 -9.78 -9.69
N SER A 216 -15.16 -9.36 -8.78
CA SER A 216 -14.96 -7.98 -8.36
C SER A 216 -13.76 -7.40 -9.11
N VAL A 217 -13.55 -6.07 -9.05
CA VAL A 217 -12.34 -5.45 -9.61
C VAL A 217 -11.08 -6.10 -9.04
N ALA A 218 -11.03 -6.33 -7.73
CA ALA A 218 -9.88 -6.97 -7.08
C ALA A 218 -9.68 -8.41 -7.55
N SER A 219 -10.73 -9.23 -7.59
CA SER A 219 -10.64 -10.63 -8.06
C SER A 219 -10.31 -10.71 -9.55
N PHE A 220 -10.77 -9.76 -10.37
CA PHE A 220 -10.35 -9.66 -11.77
C PHE A 220 -8.83 -9.53 -11.91
N PHE A 221 -8.22 -8.57 -11.22
CA PHE A 221 -6.76 -8.36 -11.30
C PHE A 221 -5.96 -9.52 -10.70
N LEU A 222 -6.47 -10.16 -9.63
CA LEU A 222 -5.89 -11.40 -9.08
C LEU A 222 -5.87 -12.52 -10.12
N VAL A 223 -7.00 -12.80 -10.76
CA VAL A 223 -7.11 -13.84 -11.80
C VAL A 223 -6.25 -13.50 -13.00
N ALA A 224 -6.29 -12.25 -13.47
CA ALA A 224 -5.54 -11.81 -14.64
C ALA A 224 -4.02 -11.96 -14.44
N LEU A 225 -3.51 -11.56 -13.24
CA LEU A 225 -2.08 -11.71 -12.97
C LEU A 225 -1.70 -13.18 -12.74
N ALA A 226 -2.55 -13.99 -12.10
CA ALA A 226 -2.32 -15.44 -11.98
C ALA A 226 -2.22 -16.11 -13.35
N LYS A 227 -3.14 -15.79 -14.29
CA LYS A 227 -3.08 -16.29 -15.69
C LYS A 227 -1.82 -15.81 -16.44
N ALA A 228 -1.38 -14.59 -16.18
CA ALA A 228 -0.14 -14.07 -16.76
C ALA A 228 1.08 -14.87 -16.26
N LEU A 229 1.12 -15.16 -14.96
CA LEU A 229 2.20 -15.94 -14.36
C LEU A 229 2.19 -17.41 -14.81
N ASP A 230 1.02 -18.00 -15.01
CA ASP A 230 0.89 -19.35 -15.55
C ASP A 230 1.60 -19.48 -16.91
N LYS A 231 1.56 -18.45 -17.76
CA LYS A 231 2.20 -18.44 -19.08
C LYS A 231 3.73 -18.39 -19.04
N VAL A 232 4.32 -17.90 -17.93
CA VAL A 232 5.76 -17.59 -17.86
C VAL A 232 6.52 -18.37 -16.79
N LEU A 233 5.84 -18.89 -15.78
CA LEU A 233 6.46 -19.71 -14.75
C LEU A 233 6.61 -21.17 -15.24
N PRO A 234 7.74 -21.83 -14.90
CA PRO A 234 7.94 -23.23 -15.24
C PRO A 234 6.81 -24.15 -14.78
N GLU A 235 6.42 -25.11 -15.60
CA GLU A 235 5.33 -26.08 -15.34
C GLU A 235 5.50 -26.88 -14.04
N LYS A 236 6.75 -27.07 -13.57
CA LYS A 236 7.03 -27.77 -12.30
C LYS A 236 6.45 -27.09 -11.05
N PHE A 237 6.07 -25.81 -11.16
CA PHE A 237 5.41 -25.08 -10.07
C PHE A 237 3.90 -25.22 -10.21
N GLU A 238 3.33 -26.02 -9.36
CA GLU A 238 1.94 -26.47 -9.43
C GLU A 238 0.94 -25.46 -8.88
N VAL A 239 1.40 -24.52 -8.06
CA VAL A 239 0.55 -23.52 -7.39
C VAL A 239 1.11 -22.13 -7.56
N ILE A 240 0.26 -21.22 -8.02
CA ILE A 240 0.51 -19.77 -8.10
C ILE A 240 -0.37 -19.10 -7.04
N GLY A 241 0.23 -18.41 -6.07
CA GLY A 241 -0.49 -17.79 -4.96
C GLY A 241 -0.69 -16.29 -5.18
N GLY A 242 -1.95 -15.84 -5.20
CA GLY A 242 -2.29 -14.44 -5.09
C GLY A 242 -2.54 -14.05 -3.63
N GLU A 243 -2.13 -12.85 -3.26
CA GLU A 243 -2.49 -12.24 -1.99
C GLU A 243 -3.29 -10.97 -2.23
N ILE A 244 -4.25 -10.69 -1.37
CA ILE A 244 -4.93 -9.41 -1.32
C ILE A 244 -4.89 -8.87 0.11
N ALA A 245 -4.51 -7.60 0.23
CA ALA A 245 -4.56 -6.89 1.49
C ALA A 245 -6.01 -6.55 1.86
N HIS A 246 -6.36 -6.76 3.11
CA HIS A 246 -7.64 -6.39 3.70
C HIS A 246 -7.43 -5.55 4.95
N ASN A 247 -8.22 -4.50 5.11
CA ASN A 247 -8.20 -3.65 6.30
C ASN A 247 -9.51 -3.84 7.08
N PRO A 248 -9.50 -4.59 8.18
CA PRO A 248 -10.68 -4.89 8.99
C PRO A 248 -10.99 -3.83 10.05
N ALA A 249 -10.51 -2.59 9.93
CA ALA A 249 -10.70 -1.56 10.94
C ALA A 249 -12.18 -1.37 11.35
N ALA A 250 -13.12 -1.48 10.39
CA ALA A 250 -14.54 -1.40 10.69
C ALA A 250 -15.04 -2.58 11.52
N ASP A 251 -14.50 -3.78 11.28
CA ASP A 251 -14.91 -5.02 11.95
C ASP A 251 -14.48 -5.05 13.42
N ILE A 252 -13.42 -4.32 13.75
CA ILE A 252 -12.89 -4.16 15.12
C ILE A 252 -13.36 -2.86 15.80
N GLY A 253 -14.35 -2.17 15.23
CA GLY A 253 -14.92 -0.94 15.81
C GLY A 253 -14.06 0.32 15.62
N MET A 254 -13.06 0.31 14.73
CA MET A 254 -12.17 1.46 14.43
C MET A 254 -12.28 1.95 12.97
N PRO A 255 -13.48 2.25 12.45
CA PRO A 255 -13.68 2.52 11.01
C PRO A 255 -12.91 3.74 10.50
N ASN A 256 -12.63 4.70 11.38
CA ASN A 256 -11.96 5.95 11.03
C ASN A 256 -10.47 5.97 11.31
N SER A 257 -9.93 4.97 12.03
CA SER A 257 -8.52 4.96 12.43
C SER A 257 -7.58 5.07 11.22
N HIS A 258 -6.49 5.82 11.41
CA HIS A 258 -5.41 5.95 10.43
C HIS A 258 -4.41 4.77 10.48
N SER A 259 -4.45 3.97 11.55
CA SER A 259 -3.53 2.84 11.76
C SER A 259 -3.64 1.77 10.70
N ASP A 260 -2.56 1.04 10.49
CA ASP A 260 -2.46 0.01 9.46
C ASP A 260 -2.85 -1.38 9.97
N PHE A 261 -4.15 -1.64 9.99
CA PHE A 261 -4.70 -2.96 10.31
C PHE A 261 -4.60 -3.91 9.10
N LEU A 262 -3.40 -4.33 8.77
CA LEU A 262 -3.22 -5.18 7.60
C LEU A 262 -3.43 -6.64 7.92
N THR A 263 -4.43 -7.26 7.29
CA THR A 263 -4.61 -8.70 7.17
C THR A 263 -4.54 -9.11 5.71
N HIS A 264 -4.34 -10.39 5.44
CA HIS A 264 -4.24 -10.90 4.07
C HIS A 264 -5.22 -12.05 3.83
N ALA A 265 -5.81 -12.05 2.63
CA ALA A 265 -6.45 -13.23 2.08
C ALA A 265 -5.56 -13.82 0.98
N HIS A 266 -5.39 -15.14 1.01
CA HIS A 266 -4.52 -15.88 0.11
C HIS A 266 -5.35 -16.75 -0.83
N ILE A 267 -5.05 -16.73 -2.12
CA ILE A 267 -5.74 -17.48 -3.16
C ILE A 267 -4.73 -18.37 -3.87
N ASP A 268 -4.81 -19.68 -3.63
CA ASP A 268 -3.95 -20.66 -4.28
C ASP A 268 -4.57 -21.15 -5.58
N TYR A 269 -4.02 -20.71 -6.70
CA TYR A 269 -4.37 -21.17 -8.04
C TYR A 269 -3.54 -22.40 -8.40
N GLU A 270 -4.14 -23.58 -8.31
CA GLU A 270 -3.55 -24.78 -8.87
C GLU A 270 -3.59 -24.71 -10.41
N ARG A 271 -2.54 -25.15 -11.11
CA ARG A 271 -2.45 -25.03 -12.57
C ARG A 271 -3.65 -25.59 -13.31
N LYS A 272 -4.23 -26.69 -12.84
CA LYS A 272 -5.46 -27.26 -13.40
C LYS A 272 -6.67 -26.32 -13.41
N TYR A 273 -6.64 -25.23 -12.60
CA TYR A 273 -7.72 -24.24 -12.57
C TYR A 273 -7.66 -23.28 -13.76
N PHE A 274 -6.50 -23.13 -14.42
CA PHE A 274 -6.38 -22.24 -15.58
C PHE A 274 -7.05 -22.78 -16.85
N ASP A 275 -7.51 -24.04 -16.84
CA ASP A 275 -8.43 -24.59 -17.85
C ASP A 275 -9.88 -24.08 -17.66
N TYR A 276 -10.18 -23.46 -16.51
CA TYR A 276 -11.48 -22.87 -16.28
C TYR A 276 -11.64 -21.52 -16.98
N ASP A 277 -12.89 -21.21 -17.32
CA ASP A 277 -13.26 -19.89 -17.80
C ASP A 277 -13.09 -18.80 -16.72
N MET A 278 -13.21 -17.55 -17.12
CA MET A 278 -13.05 -16.41 -16.23
C MET A 278 -14.13 -16.36 -15.14
N GLU A 279 -15.36 -16.80 -15.44
CA GLU A 279 -16.46 -16.83 -14.47
C GLU A 279 -16.15 -17.77 -13.30
N LYS A 280 -15.72 -19.01 -13.58
CA LYS A 280 -15.35 -19.96 -12.52
C LYS A 280 -14.15 -19.50 -11.71
N LEU A 281 -13.15 -18.90 -12.36
CA LEU A 281 -11.98 -18.34 -11.65
C LEU A 281 -12.38 -17.12 -10.80
N GLY A 282 -13.27 -16.27 -11.30
CA GLY A 282 -13.84 -15.14 -10.58
C GLY A 282 -14.58 -15.59 -9.32
N THR A 283 -15.50 -16.55 -9.47
CA THR A 283 -16.27 -17.15 -8.37
C THR A 283 -15.35 -17.79 -7.32
N LEU A 284 -14.36 -18.57 -7.75
CA LEU A 284 -13.37 -19.20 -6.85
C LEU A 284 -12.63 -18.14 -6.04
N THR A 285 -12.11 -17.13 -6.72
CA THR A 285 -11.32 -16.05 -6.09
C THR A 285 -12.17 -15.25 -5.10
N ARG A 286 -13.36 -14.82 -5.49
CA ARG A 286 -14.31 -14.12 -4.59
C ARG A 286 -14.65 -14.94 -3.37
N SER A 287 -14.93 -16.22 -3.54
CA SER A 287 -15.29 -17.11 -2.44
C SER A 287 -14.15 -17.21 -1.42
N GLN A 288 -12.89 -17.33 -1.88
CA GLN A 288 -11.73 -17.36 -1.01
C GLN A 288 -11.53 -16.02 -0.27
N ILE A 289 -11.71 -14.91 -0.94
CA ILE A 289 -11.65 -13.58 -0.31
C ILE A 289 -12.71 -13.47 0.79
N ILE A 290 -13.98 -13.78 0.49
CA ILE A 290 -15.09 -13.67 1.44
C ILE A 290 -14.82 -14.52 2.70
N LEU A 291 -14.36 -15.76 2.54
CA LEU A 291 -14.06 -16.63 3.69
C LEU A 291 -12.93 -16.10 4.57
N GLN A 292 -11.92 -15.46 3.98
CA GLN A 292 -10.72 -15.01 4.69
C GLN A 292 -10.81 -13.56 5.18
N THR A 293 -11.77 -12.79 4.69
CA THR A 293 -12.09 -11.44 5.19
C THR A 293 -13.28 -11.42 6.13
N ASP A 294 -13.75 -12.57 6.59
CA ASP A 294 -14.73 -12.64 7.67
C ASP A 294 -14.17 -12.00 8.94
N PRO A 295 -14.99 -11.24 9.70
CA PRO A 295 -14.54 -10.55 10.92
C PRO A 295 -13.82 -11.47 11.92
N SER A 296 -14.28 -12.72 12.11
CA SER A 296 -13.64 -13.68 13.02
C SER A 296 -12.24 -14.08 12.56
N VAL A 297 -12.03 -14.21 11.23
CA VAL A 297 -10.73 -14.53 10.64
C VAL A 297 -9.78 -13.33 10.76
N SER A 298 -10.27 -12.14 10.44
CA SER A 298 -9.50 -10.89 10.56
C SER A 298 -9.08 -10.61 12.00
N CYS A 299 -10.00 -10.74 12.97
CA CYS A 299 -9.68 -10.62 14.40
C CYS A 299 -8.63 -11.64 14.84
N TYR A 300 -8.72 -12.89 14.37
CA TYR A 300 -7.71 -13.93 14.69
C TYR A 300 -6.32 -13.56 14.15
N GLN A 301 -6.22 -13.06 12.91
CA GLN A 301 -4.95 -12.62 12.33
C GLN A 301 -4.38 -11.44 13.10
N LEU A 302 -5.19 -10.41 13.38
CA LEU A 302 -4.76 -9.23 14.15
C LEU A 302 -4.34 -9.59 15.58
N ARG A 303 -5.06 -10.50 16.25
CA ARG A 303 -4.70 -10.94 17.60
C ARG A 303 -3.31 -11.59 17.62
N ARG A 304 -3.01 -12.46 16.66
CA ARG A 304 -1.66 -13.04 16.53
C ARG A 304 -0.60 -11.95 16.36
N HIS A 305 -0.89 -10.96 15.54
CA HIS A 305 0.03 -9.86 15.31
C HIS A 305 0.20 -8.98 16.57
N PHE A 306 -0.88 -8.57 17.22
CA PHE A 306 -0.82 -7.75 18.43
C PHE A 306 -0.12 -8.47 19.60
N SER A 307 -0.41 -9.76 19.80
CA SER A 307 0.31 -10.56 20.79
C SER A 307 1.82 -10.62 20.52
N PHE A 308 2.22 -10.68 19.25
CA PHE A 308 3.63 -10.59 18.87
C PHE A 308 4.23 -9.20 19.22
N LEU A 309 3.50 -8.11 18.98
CA LEU A 309 3.97 -6.77 19.32
C LEU A 309 4.14 -6.58 20.84
N GLU A 310 3.24 -7.13 21.66
CA GLU A 310 3.40 -7.15 23.13
C GLU A 310 4.68 -7.90 23.57
N GLU A 311 5.07 -8.95 22.86
CA GLU A 311 6.35 -9.64 23.13
C GLU A 311 7.55 -8.76 22.74
N VAL A 312 7.45 -7.99 21.65
CA VAL A 312 8.50 -7.01 21.28
C VAL A 312 8.67 -5.96 22.38
N ASP A 313 7.57 -5.51 23.00
CA ASP A 313 7.62 -4.50 24.06
C ASP A 313 8.35 -4.97 25.32
N LYS A 314 8.28 -6.26 25.64
CA LYS A 314 9.01 -6.85 26.80
C LYS A 314 10.53 -6.86 26.61
N VAL A 315 11.01 -6.70 25.36
CA VAL A 315 12.44 -6.69 25.05
C VAL A 315 13.01 -5.30 25.35
N GLN A 316 14.13 -5.23 26.06
CA GLN A 316 14.84 -3.98 26.36
C GLN A 316 15.96 -3.72 25.36
N GLY A 317 16.08 -2.49 24.90
CA GLY A 317 17.10 -2.04 23.99
C GLY A 317 16.73 -2.15 22.49
N THR A 318 17.06 -1.10 21.75
CA THR A 318 16.70 -0.95 20.34
C THR A 318 17.24 -2.07 19.45
N LYS A 319 18.50 -2.46 19.66
CA LYS A 319 19.16 -3.53 18.89
C LYS A 319 18.50 -4.89 19.17
N GLU A 320 18.19 -5.13 20.41
CA GLU A 320 17.56 -6.36 20.90
C GLU A 320 16.12 -6.45 20.34
N LYS A 321 15.33 -5.37 20.42
CA LYS A 321 14.00 -5.28 19.81
C LYS A 321 14.05 -5.54 18.29
N ARG A 322 14.97 -4.93 17.57
CA ARG A 322 15.15 -5.18 16.12
C ARG A 322 15.52 -6.63 15.82
N THR A 323 16.40 -7.22 16.61
CA THR A 323 16.79 -8.64 16.45
C THR A 323 15.62 -9.56 16.71
N PHE A 324 14.86 -9.30 17.77
CA PHE A 324 13.67 -10.08 18.13
C PHE A 324 12.61 -9.98 17.04
N TYR A 325 12.30 -8.75 16.61
CA TYR A 325 11.32 -8.47 15.55
C TYR A 325 11.67 -9.22 14.27
N GLY A 326 12.87 -9.00 13.72
CA GLY A 326 13.28 -9.62 12.46
C GLY A 326 13.38 -11.15 12.49
N LYS A 327 13.46 -11.76 13.70
CA LYS A 327 13.48 -13.23 13.85
C LYS A 327 12.09 -13.84 13.99
N ASN A 328 11.15 -13.12 14.62
CA ASN A 328 9.88 -13.69 15.09
C ASN A 328 8.65 -13.04 14.44
N ASP A 329 8.82 -12.03 13.57
CA ASP A 329 7.72 -11.37 12.87
C ASP A 329 6.88 -12.42 12.12
N PRO A 330 5.58 -12.52 12.42
CA PRO A 330 4.69 -13.50 11.77
C PRO A 330 4.50 -13.26 10.27
N HIS A 331 4.81 -12.06 9.77
CA HIS A 331 4.69 -11.71 8.36
C HIS A 331 5.97 -11.91 7.56
N SER A 332 7.13 -12.04 8.20
CA SER A 332 8.43 -12.21 7.51
C SER A 332 9.23 -13.41 8.01
N GLY A 333 8.75 -14.11 9.03
CA GLY A 333 9.41 -15.27 9.62
C GLY A 333 9.31 -16.53 8.76
N LYS A 334 9.93 -17.63 9.22
CA LYS A 334 9.92 -18.93 8.52
C LYS A 334 8.53 -19.55 8.36
N GLU A 335 7.58 -19.14 9.20
CA GLU A 335 6.19 -19.60 9.19
C GLU A 335 5.27 -18.63 8.44
N ALA A 336 5.81 -17.54 7.89
CA ALA A 336 5.04 -16.61 7.11
C ALA A 336 4.51 -17.27 5.83
N GLU A 337 3.23 -17.12 5.61
CA GLU A 337 2.58 -17.53 4.38
C GLU A 337 2.78 -16.44 3.34
N HIS A 338 3.50 -16.76 2.27
CA HIS A 338 3.77 -15.82 1.19
C HIS A 338 3.13 -16.30 -0.10
N GLY A 339 2.45 -15.40 -0.79
CA GLY A 339 2.01 -15.62 -2.14
C GLY A 339 3.12 -15.43 -3.18
N THR A 340 2.78 -15.72 -4.41
CA THR A 340 3.65 -15.44 -5.57
C THR A 340 3.61 -13.95 -5.91
N PHE A 341 2.45 -13.31 -5.72
CA PHE A 341 2.19 -11.90 -6.03
C PHE A 341 1.13 -11.31 -5.12
N ILE A 342 1.06 -9.98 -5.08
CA ILE A 342 0.09 -9.22 -4.28
C ILE A 342 -0.73 -8.32 -5.20
N VAL A 343 -2.03 -8.21 -4.92
CA VAL A 343 -2.91 -7.19 -5.49
C VAL A 343 -3.54 -6.39 -4.35
N ASN A 344 -3.22 -5.12 -4.26
CA ASN A 344 -3.88 -4.18 -3.36
C ASN A 344 -4.95 -3.41 -4.15
N TYR A 345 -6.16 -3.37 -3.64
CA TYR A 345 -7.22 -2.56 -4.21
C TYR A 345 -7.71 -1.55 -3.17
N THR A 346 -7.35 -0.30 -3.37
CA THR A 346 -7.71 0.79 -2.46
C THR A 346 -9.19 1.23 -2.58
N GLY A 347 -9.92 0.63 -3.52
CA GLY A 347 -11.30 0.99 -3.79
C GLY A 347 -11.46 2.24 -4.66
N ARG A 348 -12.67 2.78 -4.66
CA ARG A 348 -12.98 4.04 -5.35
C ARG A 348 -12.62 5.22 -4.46
N MET A 349 -11.77 6.09 -4.97
CA MET A 349 -11.47 7.37 -4.34
C MET A 349 -12.50 8.41 -4.74
N ASP A 350 -13.22 8.96 -3.77
CA ASP A 350 -14.21 10.02 -4.00
C ASP A 350 -13.54 11.40 -3.91
N TRP A 351 -13.02 11.84 -5.04
CA TRP A 351 -12.40 13.17 -5.20
C TRP A 351 -13.41 14.30 -5.44
N GLY A 352 -14.69 13.98 -5.70
CA GLY A 352 -15.66 14.98 -6.12
C GLY A 352 -15.15 15.80 -7.30
N GLU A 353 -15.44 17.09 -7.31
CA GLU A 353 -14.99 18.03 -8.36
C GLU A 353 -13.46 18.25 -8.39
N VAL A 354 -12.72 17.87 -7.36
CA VAL A 354 -11.24 17.92 -7.38
C VAL A 354 -10.66 17.02 -8.46
N ALA A 355 -11.35 15.94 -8.84
CA ALA A 355 -10.96 15.06 -9.95
C ALA A 355 -10.82 15.82 -11.29
N ASP A 356 -11.52 16.94 -11.47
CA ASP A 356 -11.42 17.76 -12.68
C ASP A 356 -10.05 18.41 -12.87
N TYR A 357 -9.23 18.47 -11.81
CA TYR A 357 -7.88 19.04 -11.81
C TYR A 357 -6.77 17.99 -11.80
N VAL A 358 -7.12 16.72 -11.59
CA VAL A 358 -6.19 15.60 -11.50
C VAL A 358 -6.26 14.75 -12.77
N GLU A 359 -5.09 14.41 -13.34
CA GLU A 359 -4.99 13.54 -14.51
C GLU A 359 -4.83 12.07 -14.11
N SER A 360 -3.99 11.79 -13.10
CA SER A 360 -3.73 10.40 -12.67
C SER A 360 -3.24 10.32 -11.23
N TYR A 361 -3.35 9.10 -10.68
CA TYR A 361 -2.91 8.74 -9.34
C TYR A 361 -2.14 7.41 -9.40
N ALA A 362 -0.98 7.34 -8.75
CA ALA A 362 -0.18 6.13 -8.63
C ALA A 362 0.39 5.99 -7.21
N ALA A 363 0.17 4.86 -6.57
CA ALA A 363 0.86 4.51 -5.33
C ALA A 363 2.07 3.62 -5.65
N ILE A 364 3.25 4.04 -5.21
CA ILE A 364 4.53 3.35 -5.42
C ILE A 364 4.99 2.84 -4.06
N VAL A 365 4.97 1.51 -3.90
CA VAL A 365 5.32 0.83 -2.65
C VAL A 365 6.42 -0.21 -2.88
N ASP A 366 6.81 -0.95 -1.84
CA ASP A 366 7.69 -2.11 -2.00
C ASP A 366 6.88 -3.38 -2.28
N GLY A 367 7.41 -4.23 -3.11
CA GLY A 367 6.83 -5.53 -3.40
C GLY A 367 7.65 -6.28 -4.43
N HIS A 368 7.66 -7.61 -4.33
CA HIS A 368 8.35 -8.45 -5.30
C HIS A 368 7.65 -8.42 -6.66
N LEU A 369 6.33 -8.64 -6.63
CA LEU A 369 5.42 -8.50 -7.75
C LEU A 369 4.09 -8.04 -7.14
N LEU A 370 3.75 -6.79 -7.39
CA LEU A 370 2.62 -6.15 -6.73
C LEU A 370 1.86 -5.22 -7.66
N LEU A 371 0.54 -5.31 -7.64
CA LEU A 371 -0.36 -4.35 -8.27
C LEU A 371 -1.00 -3.47 -7.20
N GLU A 372 -0.80 -2.17 -7.30
CA GLU A 372 -1.63 -1.18 -6.60
C GLU A 372 -2.74 -0.72 -7.55
N VAL A 373 -3.96 -1.06 -7.23
CA VAL A 373 -5.15 -0.78 -8.05
C VAL A 373 -6.01 0.27 -7.37
N THR A 374 -6.37 1.31 -8.09
CA THR A 374 -7.16 2.44 -7.58
C THR A 374 -8.16 2.89 -8.62
N SER A 375 -9.40 3.16 -8.20
CA SER A 375 -10.43 3.77 -9.05
C SER A 375 -10.60 5.24 -8.70
N MET A 376 -10.54 6.12 -9.71
CA MET A 376 -10.78 7.57 -9.58
C MET A 376 -11.55 8.06 -10.80
N ALA A 377 -12.63 8.78 -10.57
CA ALA A 377 -13.55 9.23 -11.61
C ALA A 377 -14.04 8.04 -12.47
N ASP A 378 -13.73 8.02 -13.76
CA ASP A 378 -14.09 7.00 -14.74
C ASP A 378 -12.93 6.06 -15.12
N LYS A 379 -11.81 6.14 -14.40
CA LYS A 379 -10.59 5.37 -14.67
C LYS A 379 -10.25 4.41 -13.54
N ILE A 380 -9.55 3.33 -13.92
CA ILE A 380 -8.79 2.49 -13.01
C ILE A 380 -7.32 2.66 -13.34
N PHE A 381 -6.56 3.04 -12.32
CA PHE A 381 -5.12 3.17 -12.39
C PHE A 381 -4.48 1.96 -11.72
N VAL A 382 -3.48 1.38 -12.37
CA VAL A 382 -2.72 0.25 -11.81
C VAL A 382 -1.23 0.55 -11.87
N THR A 383 -0.60 0.56 -10.71
CA THR A 383 0.86 0.58 -10.61
C THR A 383 1.34 -0.85 -10.50
N PHE A 384 1.96 -1.35 -11.55
CA PHE A 384 2.51 -2.71 -11.63
C PHE A 384 3.99 -2.67 -11.24
N MET A 385 4.33 -3.19 -10.07
CA MET A 385 5.68 -3.16 -9.50
C MET A 385 6.36 -4.51 -9.56
N GLN A 386 7.65 -4.52 -9.91
CA GLN A 386 8.49 -5.72 -9.93
C GLN A 386 9.93 -5.39 -9.53
N LEU A 387 10.69 -6.40 -9.07
CA LEU A 387 12.08 -6.25 -8.64
C LEU A 387 13.11 -6.68 -9.70
N ILE A 388 12.65 -7.10 -10.86
CA ILE A 388 13.51 -7.57 -11.96
C ILE A 388 13.48 -6.59 -13.12
N LYS A 389 14.60 -6.50 -13.84
CA LYS A 389 14.71 -5.63 -15.02
C LYS A 389 13.94 -6.14 -16.24
N LYS A 390 13.79 -7.45 -16.36
CA LYS A 390 13.12 -8.07 -17.50
C LYS A 390 11.61 -7.83 -17.47
N ASN A 391 11.01 -7.53 -18.62
CA ASN A 391 9.58 -7.23 -18.74
C ASN A 391 8.68 -8.49 -18.75
N VAL A 392 9.21 -9.64 -18.41
CA VAL A 392 8.52 -10.94 -18.59
C VAL A 392 7.13 -10.98 -17.97
N TYR A 393 6.94 -10.38 -16.78
CA TYR A 393 5.66 -10.40 -16.10
C TYR A 393 4.68 -9.37 -16.66
N VAL A 394 5.15 -8.14 -16.92
CA VAL A 394 4.29 -7.11 -17.50
C VAL A 394 3.88 -7.46 -18.93
N ASP A 395 4.79 -8.04 -19.73
CA ASP A 395 4.48 -8.48 -21.09
C ASP A 395 3.43 -9.62 -21.09
N ALA A 396 3.55 -10.56 -20.13
CA ALA A 396 2.57 -11.61 -19.96
C ALA A 396 1.21 -11.07 -19.49
N PHE A 397 1.21 -10.07 -18.60
CA PHE A 397 -0.01 -9.40 -18.16
C PHE A 397 -0.70 -8.66 -19.32
N CYS A 398 0.06 -7.90 -20.12
CA CYS A 398 -0.44 -7.27 -21.34
C CYS A 398 -1.10 -8.28 -22.27
N LYS A 399 -0.43 -9.43 -22.51
CA LYS A 399 -0.99 -10.49 -23.34
C LYS A 399 -2.33 -11.03 -22.81
N VAL A 400 -2.49 -11.14 -21.50
CA VAL A 400 -3.79 -11.53 -20.91
C VAL A 400 -4.83 -10.45 -21.16
N MET A 401 -4.50 -9.16 -20.99
CA MET A 401 -5.43 -8.07 -21.29
C MET A 401 -5.87 -8.09 -22.76
N ASP A 402 -4.93 -8.31 -23.69
CA ASP A 402 -5.21 -8.40 -25.13
C ASP A 402 -6.11 -9.61 -25.46
N GLU A 403 -5.87 -10.78 -24.83
CA GLU A 403 -6.71 -11.99 -24.99
C GLU A 403 -8.13 -11.80 -24.46
N LEU A 404 -8.32 -10.92 -23.48
CA LEU A 404 -9.63 -10.57 -22.90
C LEU A 404 -10.30 -9.38 -23.60
N ASP A 405 -9.69 -8.82 -24.65
CA ASP A 405 -10.10 -7.61 -25.36
C ASP A 405 -10.28 -6.39 -24.42
N ILE A 406 -9.48 -6.32 -23.35
CA ILE A 406 -9.46 -5.20 -22.39
C ILE A 406 -8.43 -4.16 -22.86
N LYS A 407 -8.92 -2.96 -23.16
CA LYS A 407 -8.06 -1.84 -23.59
C LYS A 407 -7.34 -1.20 -22.43
N TYR A 408 -6.09 -0.82 -22.64
CA TYR A 408 -5.28 -0.12 -21.65
C TYR A 408 -4.30 0.86 -22.30
N LYS A 409 -3.88 1.86 -21.52
CA LYS A 409 -2.69 2.66 -21.79
C LYS A 409 -1.59 2.18 -20.86
N LEU A 410 -0.39 1.92 -21.38
CA LEU A 410 0.77 1.50 -20.62
C LEU A 410 1.88 2.54 -20.71
N GLU A 411 2.46 2.89 -19.58
CA GLU A 411 3.62 3.77 -19.44
C GLU A 411 4.71 3.12 -18.58
N GLY A 412 5.95 3.46 -18.82
CA GLY A 412 7.12 2.91 -18.13
C GLY A 412 8.05 2.10 -19.06
N PRO A 413 9.05 1.39 -18.51
CA PRO A 413 9.32 1.26 -17.06
C PRO A 413 9.83 2.54 -16.42
N TYR A 414 9.44 2.76 -15.17
CA TYR A 414 9.95 3.82 -14.31
C TYR A 414 10.71 3.21 -13.12
N PRO A 415 11.80 3.82 -12.64
CA PRO A 415 12.49 3.32 -11.46
C PRO A 415 11.62 3.45 -10.22
N ASN A 416 11.51 2.36 -9.44
CA ASN A 416 10.82 2.36 -8.15
C ASN A 416 11.80 2.88 -7.07
N ILE A 417 11.87 4.20 -6.93
CA ILE A 417 12.73 4.88 -5.96
C ILE A 417 11.86 5.50 -4.87
N ARG A 418 12.12 5.15 -3.61
CA ARG A 418 11.41 5.64 -2.43
C ARG A 418 12.39 6.06 -1.34
N PRO A 419 12.04 7.06 -0.51
CA PRO A 419 12.91 7.48 0.58
C PRO A 419 13.01 6.39 1.65
N LYS A 420 14.17 6.27 2.28
CA LYS A 420 14.37 5.46 3.49
C LYS A 420 14.17 6.32 4.73
N VAL A 421 13.97 5.67 5.88
CA VAL A 421 13.84 6.35 7.17
C VAL A 421 15.22 6.47 7.84
N LYS A 422 15.55 7.65 8.35
CA LYS A 422 16.68 7.89 9.23
C LYS A 422 16.22 7.71 10.68
N LEU A 423 16.66 6.64 11.31
CA LEU A 423 16.34 6.34 12.69
C LEU A 423 17.28 7.08 13.67
N PRO A 424 16.80 7.50 14.85
CA PRO A 424 17.63 7.97 15.93
C PRO A 424 18.59 6.85 16.39
N LYS A 425 19.77 7.26 16.88
CA LYS A 425 20.83 6.34 17.35
C LYS A 425 20.81 6.23 18.86
#